data_172f74c9b2f55b5326ffd4952e00aeaa
#
_entry.id   172f74c9b2f55b5326ffd4952e00aeaa
#
_cell.length_a   1.000
_cell.length_b   1.000
_cell.length_c   1.000
_cell.angle_alpha   90.00
_cell.angle_beta   90.00
_cell.angle_gamma   90.00
#
_symmetry.space_group_name_H-M   'P 1'
#
loop_
_entity.id
_entity.type
_entity.pdbx_description
1 polymer ?
#
loop_
_entity_poly.entity_id
_entity_poly.type
_entity_poly.pdbx_seq_one_letter_code
_entity_poly.pdbx_strand_id
1 'polypeptide(L)'
;MKDARWALEVFDKAPYVTLSMVRPDGSPYGVPLSIVRKDEQTFYFHCAFEGEKLNCLLHCSTVSLSAVSKCTPAYEEEKNNFTEHYHSAIAIGRAEQVVDPEEKTEALRLLCRRFLPKQMSHFDAAIERSLACTNVVRIVLTEPPVGKCKE
;
A
#
# COMPACT_ATOMS: atom_id res chain seq x y z
N MET A 1 15.00 -1.07 -15.32
CA MET A 1 14.18 -1.62 -14.20
C MET A 1 15.05 -1.81 -12.96
N LYS A 2 14.47 -1.69 -11.80
CA LYS A 2 15.12 -1.84 -10.49
C LYS A 2 14.64 -3.12 -9.82
N ASP A 3 15.48 -3.68 -8.93
CA ASP A 3 15.20 -4.92 -8.24
C ASP A 3 14.11 -4.78 -7.16
N ALA A 4 13.75 -5.90 -6.56
CA ALA A 4 12.69 -5.98 -5.55
C ALA A 4 12.99 -5.13 -4.32
N ARG A 5 14.23 -5.13 -3.83
CA ARG A 5 14.63 -4.36 -2.66
C ARG A 5 14.42 -2.86 -2.89
N TRP A 6 14.87 -2.36 -4.03
CA TRP A 6 14.69 -0.96 -4.40
C TRP A 6 13.18 -0.62 -4.53
N ALA A 7 12.40 -1.52 -5.12
CA ALA A 7 10.95 -1.33 -5.26
C ALA A 7 10.27 -1.23 -3.90
N LEU A 8 10.67 -2.06 -2.93
CA LEU A 8 10.13 -2.01 -1.57
C LEU A 8 10.43 -0.68 -0.88
N GLU A 9 11.60 -0.10 -1.14
CA GLU A 9 11.94 1.23 -0.61
C GLU A 9 11.04 2.33 -1.17
N VAL A 10 10.59 2.20 -2.42
CA VAL A 10 9.61 3.12 -3.00
C VAL A 10 8.28 3.04 -2.23
N PHE A 11 7.81 1.83 -1.93
CA PHE A 11 6.60 1.66 -1.12
C PHE A 11 6.75 2.26 0.28
N ASP A 12 7.92 2.09 0.89
CA ASP A 12 8.18 2.64 2.23
C ASP A 12 8.18 4.16 2.28
N LYS A 13 8.54 4.81 1.17
CA LYS A 13 8.66 6.27 1.07
C LYS A 13 7.43 6.95 0.49
N ALA A 14 6.60 6.22 -0.25
CA ALA A 14 5.44 6.79 -0.91
C ALA A 14 4.40 7.27 0.13
N PRO A 15 3.85 8.48 -0.01
CA PRO A 15 2.88 9.00 0.95
C PRO A 15 1.55 8.26 0.91
N TYR A 16 1.22 7.67 -0.22
CA TYR A 16 0.07 6.80 -0.42
C TYR A 16 0.36 5.84 -1.58
N VAL A 17 -0.42 4.79 -1.69
CA VAL A 17 -0.35 3.85 -2.81
C VAL A 17 -1.73 3.73 -3.46
N THR A 18 -1.76 3.30 -4.71
CA THR A 18 -3.01 2.94 -5.38
C THR A 18 -3.19 1.44 -5.31
N LEU A 19 -4.29 1.02 -4.70
CA LEU A 19 -4.73 -0.37 -4.68
C LEU A 19 -5.69 -0.58 -5.85
N SER A 20 -5.32 -1.44 -6.79
CA SER A 20 -6.12 -1.76 -7.97
C SER A 20 -6.75 -3.14 -7.81
N MET A 21 -8.05 -3.19 -8.01
CA MET A 21 -8.90 -4.36 -7.75
C MET A 21 -9.81 -4.64 -8.94
N VAL A 22 -10.53 -5.75 -8.89
CA VAL A 22 -11.49 -6.17 -9.91
C VAL A 22 -12.88 -6.19 -9.29
N ARG A 23 -13.82 -5.46 -9.90
CA ARG A 23 -15.24 -5.48 -9.50
C ARG A 23 -15.90 -6.80 -9.92
N PRO A 24 -17.03 -7.16 -9.31
CA PRO A 24 -17.77 -8.35 -9.70
C PRO A 24 -18.15 -8.43 -11.19
N ASP A 25 -18.31 -7.29 -11.85
CA ASP A 25 -18.60 -7.24 -13.31
C ASP A 25 -17.34 -7.32 -14.18
N GLY A 26 -16.15 -7.47 -13.57
CA GLY A 26 -14.86 -7.55 -14.26
C GLY A 26 -14.21 -6.21 -14.54
N SER A 27 -14.86 -5.10 -14.23
CA SER A 27 -14.27 -3.78 -14.43
C SER A 27 -13.20 -3.46 -13.38
N PRO A 28 -12.18 -2.65 -13.72
CA PRO A 28 -11.15 -2.27 -12.75
C PRO A 28 -11.65 -1.21 -11.78
N TYR A 29 -11.13 -1.28 -10.55
CA TYR A 29 -11.42 -0.31 -9.49
C TYR A 29 -10.14 -0.01 -8.75
N GLY A 30 -9.73 1.25 -8.68
CA GLY A 30 -8.51 1.68 -8.01
C GLY A 30 -8.79 2.74 -6.97
N VAL A 31 -8.18 2.62 -5.79
CA VAL A 31 -8.31 3.60 -4.71
C VAL A 31 -6.95 3.96 -4.14
N PRO A 32 -6.71 5.23 -3.80
CA PRO A 32 -5.53 5.61 -3.03
C PRO A 32 -5.75 5.25 -1.56
N LEU A 33 -4.71 4.74 -0.91
CA LEU A 33 -4.75 4.43 0.52
C LEU A 33 -3.36 4.43 1.14
N SER A 34 -3.33 4.49 2.46
CA SER A 34 -2.10 4.36 3.22
C SER A 34 -1.80 2.90 3.50
N ILE A 35 -0.57 2.50 3.29
CA ILE A 35 -0.14 1.11 3.45
C ILE A 35 1.15 1.05 4.27
N VAL A 36 1.37 -0.05 4.96
CA VAL A 36 2.62 -0.31 5.66
C VAL A 36 3.11 -1.72 5.35
N ARG A 37 4.41 -1.90 5.32
CA ARG A 37 5.05 -3.18 5.12
C ARG A 37 5.44 -3.80 6.47
N LYS A 38 5.16 -5.10 6.63
CA LYS A 38 5.69 -5.89 7.75
C LYS A 38 7.06 -6.47 7.41
N ASP A 39 7.20 -7.03 6.21
CA ASP A 39 8.40 -7.66 5.71
C ASP A 39 8.48 -7.54 4.18
N GLU A 40 9.32 -8.35 3.53
CA GLU A 40 9.50 -8.27 2.06
C GLU A 40 8.28 -8.71 1.26
N GLN A 41 7.33 -9.41 1.87
CA GLN A 41 6.18 -9.99 1.18
C GLN A 41 4.84 -9.51 1.70
N THR A 42 4.79 -8.89 2.88
CA THR A 42 3.52 -8.64 3.58
C THR A 42 3.28 -7.16 3.78
N PHE A 43 2.12 -6.70 3.29
CA PHE A 43 1.64 -5.33 3.46
C PHE A 43 0.31 -5.34 4.21
N TYR A 44 0.03 -4.25 4.91
CA TYR A 44 -1.25 -4.06 5.61
C TYR A 44 -1.85 -2.71 5.27
N PHE A 45 -3.17 -2.69 5.18
CA PHE A 45 -3.96 -1.46 5.25
C PHE A 45 -5.19 -1.70 6.11
N HIS A 46 -5.84 -0.61 6.56
CA HIS A 46 -7.08 -0.71 7.31
C HIS A 46 -8.23 -0.05 6.56
N CYS A 47 -9.44 -0.49 6.84
CA CYS A 47 -10.65 0.06 6.23
C CYS A 47 -11.87 -0.24 7.11
N ALA A 48 -13.05 0.18 6.68
CA ALA A 48 -14.31 -0.22 7.29
C ALA A 48 -14.64 -1.68 6.96
N PHE A 49 -15.63 -2.26 7.62
CA PHE A 49 -16.11 -3.62 7.35
C PHE A 49 -17.03 -3.71 6.14
N GLU A 50 -17.44 -2.60 5.56
CA GLU A 50 -18.32 -2.52 4.40
C GLU A 50 -17.79 -1.55 3.37
N GLY A 51 -18.17 -1.72 2.11
CA GLY A 51 -17.87 -0.81 1.02
C GLY A 51 -17.43 -1.52 -0.25
N GLU A 52 -17.27 -0.73 -1.31
CA GLU A 52 -16.88 -1.20 -2.65
C GLU A 52 -15.57 -1.99 -2.65
N LYS A 53 -14.60 -1.51 -1.89
CA LYS A 53 -13.29 -2.16 -1.75
C LYS A 53 -13.45 -3.61 -1.30
N LEU A 54 -14.24 -3.86 -0.26
CA LEU A 54 -14.46 -5.22 0.24
C LEU A 54 -15.25 -6.08 -0.73
N ASN A 55 -16.20 -5.51 -1.45
CA ASN A 55 -16.95 -6.23 -2.49
C ASN A 55 -15.99 -6.72 -3.58
N CYS A 56 -15.04 -5.88 -3.99
CA CYS A 56 -14.01 -6.27 -4.96
C CYS A 56 -13.14 -7.40 -4.41
N LEU A 57 -12.65 -7.28 -3.18
CA LEU A 57 -11.74 -8.27 -2.60
C LEU A 57 -12.40 -9.62 -2.35
N LEU A 58 -13.69 -9.64 -2.02
CA LEU A 58 -14.46 -10.88 -1.87
C LEU A 58 -14.68 -11.56 -3.23
N HIS A 59 -14.82 -10.78 -4.30
CA HIS A 59 -14.97 -11.32 -5.66
C HIS A 59 -13.65 -11.84 -6.21
N CYS A 60 -12.56 -11.06 -6.06
CA CYS A 60 -11.24 -11.41 -6.56
C CYS A 60 -10.18 -10.91 -5.58
N SER A 61 -9.44 -11.83 -4.98
CA SER A 61 -8.42 -11.49 -3.99
C SER A 61 -7.10 -11.01 -4.60
N THR A 62 -6.90 -11.20 -5.90
CA THR A 62 -5.69 -10.73 -6.59
C THR A 62 -5.76 -9.21 -6.77
N VAL A 63 -4.72 -8.53 -6.33
CA VAL A 63 -4.64 -7.06 -6.37
C VAL A 63 -3.29 -6.60 -6.89
N SER A 64 -3.27 -5.36 -7.37
CA SER A 64 -2.03 -4.67 -7.75
C SER A 64 -1.88 -3.43 -6.89
N LEU A 65 -0.67 -3.22 -6.39
CA LEU A 65 -0.27 -2.01 -5.69
C LEU A 65 0.66 -1.20 -6.58
N SER A 66 0.43 0.09 -6.70
CA SER A 66 1.36 0.99 -7.39
C SER A 66 1.69 2.19 -6.52
N ALA A 67 2.96 2.57 -6.49
CA ALA A 67 3.46 3.64 -5.65
C ALA A 67 4.41 4.54 -6.43
N VAL A 68 4.42 5.81 -6.06
CA VAL A 68 5.36 6.80 -6.57
C VAL A 68 5.94 7.52 -5.36
N SER A 69 7.25 7.42 -5.17
CA SER A 69 7.93 8.10 -4.05
C SER A 69 8.60 9.41 -4.48
N LYS A 70 8.80 9.61 -5.77
CA LYS A 70 9.36 10.82 -6.33
C LYS A 70 8.76 11.07 -7.71
N CYS A 71 8.37 12.30 -7.97
CA CYS A 71 7.92 12.72 -9.30
C CYS A 71 8.19 14.21 -9.47
N THR A 72 9.10 14.56 -10.38
CA THR A 72 9.50 15.95 -10.61
C THR A 72 9.58 16.20 -12.11
N PRO A 73 8.73 17.08 -12.67
CA PRO A 73 8.86 17.50 -14.07
C PRO A 73 10.22 18.14 -14.32
N ALA A 74 10.79 17.89 -15.46
CA ALA A 74 12.10 18.41 -15.83
C ALA A 74 12.20 18.76 -17.31
N TYR A 75 13.05 19.71 -17.61
CA TYR A 75 13.41 20.07 -18.97
C TYR A 75 14.92 19.85 -19.18
N GLU A 76 15.24 19.03 -20.16
CA GLU A 76 16.63 18.74 -20.53
C GLU A 76 17.01 19.64 -21.69
N GLU A 77 17.73 20.73 -21.41
CA GLU A 77 18.04 21.80 -22.36
C GLU A 77 18.87 21.30 -23.57
N GLU A 78 19.86 20.46 -23.32
CA GLU A 78 20.75 19.93 -24.38
C GLU A 78 20.00 19.11 -25.45
N LYS A 79 18.91 18.47 -25.05
CA LYS A 79 18.12 17.62 -25.93
C LYS A 79 16.78 18.23 -26.33
N ASN A 80 16.49 19.45 -25.83
CA ASN A 80 15.16 20.06 -25.96
C ASN A 80 14.06 19.05 -25.60
N ASN A 81 14.20 18.42 -24.44
CA ASN A 81 13.35 17.33 -24.02
C ASN A 81 12.56 17.68 -22.77
N PHE A 82 11.23 17.57 -22.86
CA PHE A 82 10.32 17.69 -21.73
C PHE A 82 10.13 16.30 -21.13
N THR A 83 10.45 16.14 -19.85
CA THR A 83 10.47 14.85 -19.19
C THR A 83 10.08 14.98 -17.73
N GLU A 84 10.20 13.90 -16.97
CA GLU A 84 10.09 13.93 -15.51
C GLU A 84 11.03 12.89 -14.91
N HIS A 85 11.53 13.22 -13.73
CA HIS A 85 12.32 12.31 -12.92
C HIS A 85 11.41 11.64 -11.92
N TYR A 86 11.43 10.33 -11.85
CA TYR A 86 10.49 9.60 -10.99
C TYR A 86 11.07 8.32 -10.42
N HIS A 87 10.51 7.92 -9.27
CA HIS A 87 10.70 6.61 -8.65
C HIS A 87 9.33 5.98 -8.47
N SER A 88 9.09 4.86 -9.09
CA SER A 88 7.81 4.14 -8.99
C SER A 88 8.03 2.65 -8.79
N ALA A 89 7.03 1.99 -8.24
CA ALA A 89 7.05 0.55 -8.03
C ALA A 89 5.66 -0.05 -8.19
N ILE A 90 5.61 -1.30 -8.62
CA ILE A 90 4.39 -2.09 -8.76
C ILE A 90 4.61 -3.42 -8.05
N ALA A 91 3.59 -3.87 -7.32
CA ALA A 91 3.58 -5.15 -6.64
C ALA A 91 2.24 -5.84 -6.86
N ILE A 92 2.27 -7.14 -7.08
CA ILE A 92 1.08 -7.96 -7.26
C ILE A 92 0.98 -8.91 -6.07
N GLY A 93 -0.21 -9.04 -5.50
CA GLY A 93 -0.41 -9.90 -4.35
C GLY A 93 -1.85 -10.35 -4.18
N ARG A 94 -2.08 -11.04 -3.07
CA ARG A 94 -3.39 -11.52 -2.66
C ARG A 94 -3.80 -10.85 -1.37
N ALA A 95 -5.03 -10.35 -1.35
CA ALA A 95 -5.60 -9.66 -0.20
C ALA A 95 -6.45 -10.62 0.63
N GLU A 96 -6.23 -10.60 1.93
CA GLU A 96 -6.98 -11.39 2.91
C GLU A 96 -7.35 -10.54 4.12
N GLN A 97 -8.55 -10.73 4.64
CA GLN A 97 -8.97 -10.07 5.87
C GLN A 97 -8.24 -10.68 7.06
N VAL A 98 -7.68 -9.84 7.92
CA VAL A 98 -7.02 -10.29 9.15
C VAL A 98 -8.07 -10.43 10.25
N VAL A 99 -8.23 -11.65 10.76
CA VAL A 99 -9.22 -11.95 11.82
C VAL A 99 -8.58 -12.11 13.21
N ASP A 100 -7.30 -12.49 13.27
CA ASP A 100 -6.58 -12.64 14.53
C ASP A 100 -6.37 -11.28 15.22
N PRO A 101 -6.87 -11.08 16.46
CA PRO A 101 -6.72 -9.80 17.15
C PRO A 101 -5.27 -9.37 17.39
N GLU A 102 -4.36 -10.30 17.60
CA GLU A 102 -2.94 -9.98 17.81
C GLU A 102 -2.29 -9.45 16.52
N GLU A 103 -2.51 -10.13 15.41
CA GLU A 103 -2.01 -9.67 14.11
C GLU A 103 -2.64 -8.34 13.72
N LYS A 104 -3.92 -8.19 13.94
CA LYS A 104 -4.67 -6.95 13.67
C LYS A 104 -4.09 -5.77 14.46
N THR A 105 -3.82 -5.98 15.75
CA THR A 105 -3.21 -4.97 16.61
C THR A 105 -1.81 -4.61 16.12
N GLU A 106 -0.99 -5.60 15.76
CA GLU A 106 0.35 -5.34 15.26
C GLU A 106 0.35 -4.58 13.93
N ALA A 107 -0.55 -4.93 13.02
CA ALA A 107 -0.72 -4.23 11.75
C ALA A 107 -1.08 -2.75 11.97
N LEU A 108 -2.01 -2.48 12.87
CA LEU A 108 -2.41 -1.12 13.22
C LEU A 108 -1.28 -0.35 13.91
N ARG A 109 -0.48 -1.03 14.74
CA ARG A 109 0.71 -0.43 15.34
C ARG A 109 1.73 -0.01 14.29
N LEU A 110 2.00 -0.86 13.30
CA LEU A 110 2.91 -0.55 12.20
C LEU A 110 2.42 0.65 11.39
N LEU A 111 1.11 0.71 11.08
CA LEU A 111 0.51 1.84 10.37
C LEU A 111 0.64 3.15 11.15
N CYS A 112 0.28 3.14 12.42
CA CYS A 112 0.36 4.32 13.27
C CYS A 112 1.81 4.79 13.46
N ARG A 113 2.73 3.87 13.66
CA ARG A 113 4.15 4.19 13.80
C ARG A 113 4.71 4.82 12.54
N ARG A 114 4.32 4.33 11.36
CA ARG A 114 4.77 4.89 10.09
C ARG A 114 4.27 6.31 9.86
N PHE A 115 2.98 6.55 10.07
CA PHE A 115 2.34 7.80 9.67
C PHE A 115 2.25 8.83 10.80
N LEU A 116 2.24 8.38 12.06
CA LEU A 116 2.15 9.24 13.24
C LEU A 116 3.12 8.79 14.33
N PRO A 117 4.44 8.74 14.04
CA PRO A 117 5.41 8.19 14.99
C PRO A 117 5.49 8.96 16.31
N LYS A 118 5.12 10.23 16.32
CA LYS A 118 5.15 11.08 17.53
C LYS A 118 3.93 10.88 18.43
N GLN A 119 2.94 10.12 17.98
CA GLN A 119 1.67 9.90 18.70
C GLN A 119 1.56 8.49 19.30
N MET A 120 2.61 7.69 19.25
CA MET A 120 2.57 6.29 19.67
C MET A 120 2.26 6.08 21.15
N SER A 121 2.49 7.08 22.00
CA SER A 121 2.09 7.02 23.41
C SER A 121 0.57 6.91 23.61
N HIS A 122 -0.22 7.27 22.59
CA HIS A 122 -1.69 7.21 22.62
C HIS A 122 -2.24 5.92 22.00
N PHE A 123 -1.36 5.06 21.44
CA PHE A 123 -1.78 3.90 20.65
C PHE A 123 -2.64 2.92 21.46
N ASP A 124 -2.20 2.52 22.65
CA ASP A 124 -2.87 1.48 23.43
C ASP A 124 -4.32 1.87 23.77
N ALA A 125 -4.53 3.11 24.18
CA ALA A 125 -5.87 3.62 24.48
C ALA A 125 -6.75 3.69 23.22
N ALA A 126 -6.17 4.11 22.09
CA ALA A 126 -6.89 4.19 20.83
C ALA A 126 -7.32 2.81 20.32
N ILE A 127 -6.41 1.83 20.39
CA ILE A 127 -6.67 0.47 19.89
C ILE A 127 -7.73 -0.24 20.74
N GLU A 128 -7.70 -0.05 22.04
CA GLU A 128 -8.70 -0.62 22.96
C GLU A 128 -10.11 -0.20 22.56
N ARG A 129 -10.27 1.06 22.15
CA ARG A 129 -11.57 1.61 21.73
C ARG A 129 -11.98 1.18 20.32
N SER A 130 -11.03 1.03 19.39
CA SER A 130 -11.32 0.94 17.95
C SER A 130 -11.06 -0.42 17.31
N LEU A 131 -10.41 -1.35 18.01
CA LEU A 131 -9.99 -2.63 17.42
C LEU A 131 -11.18 -3.42 16.82
N ALA A 132 -12.29 -3.47 17.53
CA ALA A 132 -13.46 -4.23 17.11
C ALA A 132 -14.16 -3.63 15.88
N CYS A 133 -14.02 -2.34 15.64
CA CYS A 133 -14.68 -1.65 14.52
C CYS A 133 -13.74 -1.28 13.37
N THR A 134 -12.49 -1.72 13.41
CA THR A 134 -11.52 -1.48 12.37
C THR A 134 -11.18 -2.78 11.65
N ASN A 135 -11.34 -2.81 10.35
CA ASN A 135 -10.95 -3.94 9.52
C ASN A 135 -9.52 -3.77 9.03
N VAL A 136 -8.74 -4.85 9.08
CA VAL A 136 -7.36 -4.87 8.56
C VAL A 136 -7.29 -5.89 7.44
N VAL A 137 -6.65 -5.51 6.35
CA VAL A 137 -6.41 -6.37 5.20
C VAL A 137 -4.90 -6.60 5.07
N ARG A 138 -4.53 -7.87 4.93
CA ARG A 138 -3.16 -8.31 4.64
C ARG A 138 -3.04 -8.57 3.15
N ILE A 139 -2.00 -8.04 2.53
CA ILE A 139 -1.65 -8.36 1.15
C ILE A 139 -0.32 -9.10 1.17
N VAL A 140 -0.33 -10.32 0.65
CA VAL A 140 0.89 -11.12 0.51
C VAL A 140 1.28 -11.13 -0.95
N LEU A 141 2.50 -10.69 -1.26
CA LEU A 141 2.99 -10.63 -2.63
C LEU A 141 3.12 -12.03 -3.23
N THR A 142 2.67 -12.21 -4.46
CA THR A 142 2.74 -13.47 -5.20
C THR A 142 3.93 -13.53 -6.15
N GLU A 143 4.59 -12.40 -6.35
CA GLU A 143 5.81 -12.28 -7.16
C GLU A 143 6.65 -11.13 -6.62
N PRO A 144 7.96 -11.07 -6.94
CA PRO A 144 8.80 -9.95 -6.51
C PRO A 144 8.30 -8.63 -7.08
N PRO A 145 8.29 -7.56 -6.28
CA PRO A 145 7.90 -6.24 -6.78
C PRO A 145 8.94 -5.70 -7.76
N VAL A 146 8.49 -4.83 -8.65
CA VAL A 146 9.33 -4.24 -9.70
C VAL A 146 9.36 -2.74 -9.57
N GLY A 147 10.57 -2.17 -9.61
CA GLY A 147 10.77 -0.73 -9.58
C GLY A 147 11.17 -0.15 -10.92
N LYS A 148 10.86 1.12 -11.11
CA LYS A 148 11.27 1.89 -12.27
C LYS A 148 11.69 3.30 -11.85
N CYS A 149 12.79 3.78 -12.40
CA CYS A 149 13.21 5.15 -12.15
C CYS A 149 13.72 5.81 -13.44
N LYS A 150 13.62 7.13 -13.43
CA LYS A 150 14.27 8.01 -14.37
C LYS A 150 14.87 9.17 -13.58
N GLU A 151 16.16 9.42 -13.78
CA GLU A 151 16.89 10.51 -13.11
C GLU A 151 17.64 11.38 -14.11
#